data_6de37c4967713178850eb128b23812c1
#
_entry.id   6de37c4967713178850eb128b23812c1
#
_cell.length_a   1.000
_cell.length_b   1.000
_cell.length_c   1.000
_cell.angle_alpha   90.00
_cell.angle_beta   90.00
_cell.angle_gamma   90.00
#
_symmetry.space_group_name_H-M   'P 1'
#
loop_
_entity.id
_entity.type
_entity.pdbx_description
1 polymer ?
#
loop_
_entity_poly.entity_id
_entity_poly.type
_entity_poly.pdbx_seq_one_letter_code
_entity_poly.pdbx_strand_id
1 'polypeptide(L)'
;MAAACGRLLEQAGVRALARASAARPAAPCRWFSSSGLLRANNGEPAKFQPPPKPVVVDKHKEVAERRFLSPEFIPPRGRTNPLKFYIERTDMIRRRKVLNIPEFYVGSILSVTTADPYASDKTSRFVGICIQRGGKGLGATFVLRNIIEGQGVEFCYELYNPRIREIKVLKLEKRLDDNLMYLRDALPEYSTFDVNMKPVPHSANDEIPVNQMKVKMKPKPWTKRWERPKFNIQGIHFELPKEMMKEAQKWSMPWIQFDMLREYNTSKLEKEIWKEVNEELKK
;
A
#
# COMPACT_ATOMS: atom_id res chain seq x y z
N MET A 1 -18.82 58.56 -16.27
CA MET A 1 -18.54 58.96 -17.66
C MET A 1 -18.19 57.72 -18.45
N ALA A 2 -18.98 57.47 -19.45
CA ALA A 2 -18.91 56.35 -20.37
C ALA A 2 -17.90 56.61 -21.49
N ALA A 3 -17.32 55.54 -22.06
CA ALA A 3 -16.94 55.35 -23.46
C ALA A 3 -16.18 54.05 -23.53
N ALA A 4 -16.64 52.95 -24.06
CA ALA A 4 -17.02 52.62 -25.45
C ALA A 4 -15.83 52.51 -26.40
N CYS A 5 -15.88 51.45 -27.17
CA CYS A 5 -15.14 51.11 -28.39
C CYS A 5 -14.00 50.08 -28.20
N GLY A 6 -13.90 49.02 -28.98
CA GLY A 6 -14.51 48.65 -30.24
C GLY A 6 -14.07 47.27 -30.67
N ARG A 7 -14.88 46.65 -31.47
CA ARG A 7 -14.70 45.35 -32.14
C ARG A 7 -13.53 45.37 -33.09
N LEU A 8 -12.79 44.25 -33.17
CA LEU A 8 -12.21 43.82 -34.42
C LEU A 8 -12.31 42.28 -34.52
N LEU A 9 -13.21 41.87 -35.39
CA LEU A 9 -13.33 40.54 -35.97
C LEU A 9 -12.20 40.40 -37.01
N GLU A 10 -11.39 39.37 -36.87
CA GLU A 10 -10.64 38.89 -38.03
C GLU A 10 -10.75 37.36 -38.10
N GLN A 11 -11.34 36.99 -39.22
CA GLN A 11 -11.56 35.64 -39.69
C GLN A 11 -10.20 35.06 -40.09
N ALA A 12 -9.85 33.90 -39.58
CA ALA A 12 -8.79 33.06 -40.18
C ALA A 12 -9.34 31.67 -40.42
N GLY A 13 -9.36 31.31 -41.67
CA GLY A 13 -10.00 30.18 -42.30
C GLY A 13 -9.64 28.80 -41.77
N VAL A 14 -10.67 28.03 -41.60
CA VAL A 14 -10.61 26.60 -41.38
C VAL A 14 -10.30 25.91 -42.71
N ARG A 15 -9.07 25.45 -42.93
CA ARG A 15 -8.75 24.50 -43.98
C ARG A 15 -8.98 23.08 -43.45
N ALA A 16 -10.10 22.53 -43.84
CA ALA A 16 -10.40 21.10 -43.69
C ALA A 16 -9.45 20.31 -44.61
N LEU A 17 -8.54 19.56 -44.01
CA LEU A 17 -7.79 18.51 -44.69
C LEU A 17 -8.57 17.20 -44.49
N ALA A 18 -9.37 16.82 -45.48
CA ALA A 18 -9.93 15.51 -45.62
C ALA A 18 -8.78 14.49 -45.80
N ARG A 19 -8.54 13.67 -44.81
CA ARG A 19 -7.72 12.47 -44.90
C ARG A 19 -8.59 11.33 -45.34
N ALA A 20 -8.43 10.87 -46.57
CA ALA A 20 -8.98 9.66 -47.08
C ALA A 20 -8.54 8.46 -46.25
N SER A 21 -9.52 7.76 -45.68
CA SER A 21 -9.32 6.47 -45.04
C SER A 21 -9.17 5.40 -46.11
N ALA A 22 -7.98 4.92 -46.32
CA ALA A 22 -7.72 3.74 -47.14
C ALA A 22 -8.20 2.51 -46.39
N ALA A 23 -9.29 1.93 -46.85
CA ALA A 23 -9.81 0.65 -46.42
C ALA A 23 -8.78 -0.45 -46.75
N ARG A 24 -8.34 -1.18 -45.70
CA ARG A 24 -7.56 -2.41 -45.89
C ARG A 24 -8.47 -3.50 -46.40
N PRO A 25 -8.09 -4.25 -47.42
CA PRO A 25 -8.89 -5.38 -47.88
C PRO A 25 -8.84 -6.51 -46.84
N ALA A 26 -10.04 -7.04 -46.54
CA ALA A 26 -10.20 -8.21 -45.68
C ALA A 26 -9.58 -9.44 -46.37
N ALA A 27 -8.74 -10.16 -45.67
CA ALA A 27 -8.20 -11.42 -46.10
C ALA A 27 -9.33 -12.49 -46.15
N PRO A 28 -9.39 -13.31 -47.19
CA PRO A 28 -10.41 -14.33 -47.27
C PRO A 28 -10.17 -15.46 -46.29
N CYS A 29 -11.17 -15.77 -45.47
CA CYS A 29 -11.21 -16.97 -44.65
C CYS A 29 -11.13 -18.21 -45.55
N ARG A 30 -10.01 -18.90 -45.54
CA ARG A 30 -9.87 -20.22 -46.15
C ARG A 30 -10.60 -21.23 -45.27
N TRP A 31 -11.74 -21.67 -45.76
CA TRP A 31 -12.36 -22.88 -45.25
C TRP A 31 -11.53 -24.09 -45.74
N PHE A 32 -10.84 -24.75 -44.80
CA PHE A 32 -10.26 -26.06 -45.07
C PHE A 32 -11.38 -27.10 -45.00
N SER A 33 -11.90 -27.47 -46.15
CA SER A 33 -12.66 -28.73 -46.29
C SER A 33 -11.62 -29.87 -46.44
N SER A 34 -11.28 -30.53 -45.37
CA SER A 34 -10.56 -31.80 -45.42
C SER A 34 -11.57 -32.93 -45.38
N SER A 35 -12.05 -33.35 -46.55
CA SER A 35 -12.65 -34.67 -46.74
C SER A 35 -11.53 -35.71 -46.73
N GLY A 36 -11.04 -36.07 -45.52
CA GLY A 36 -10.20 -37.19 -45.29
C GLY A 36 -11.05 -38.43 -45.04
N LEU A 37 -10.99 -39.39 -45.92
CA LEU A 37 -11.61 -40.70 -45.81
C LEU A 37 -11.25 -41.37 -44.47
N LEU A 38 -12.25 -41.48 -43.60
CA LEU A 38 -12.17 -42.22 -42.35
C LEU A 38 -12.18 -43.73 -42.69
N ARG A 39 -11.02 -44.36 -42.65
CA ARG A 39 -10.86 -45.79 -42.61
C ARG A 39 -11.40 -46.29 -41.27
N ALA A 40 -12.50 -46.99 -41.29
CA ALA A 40 -13.07 -47.62 -40.10
C ALA A 40 -12.12 -48.68 -39.54
N ASN A 41 -11.42 -48.34 -38.49
CA ASN A 41 -10.79 -49.32 -37.61
C ASN A 41 -11.79 -49.59 -36.47
N ASN A 42 -12.25 -50.84 -36.35
CA ASN A 42 -13.03 -51.36 -35.24
C ASN A 42 -12.11 -51.37 -33.99
N GLY A 43 -12.02 -50.22 -33.33
CA GLY A 43 -11.34 -50.06 -32.06
C GLY A 43 -12.16 -49.07 -31.21
N GLU A 44 -12.22 -49.30 -29.92
CA GLU A 44 -12.94 -48.52 -28.96
C GLU A 44 -12.74 -46.99 -29.19
N PRO A 45 -13.77 -46.15 -28.96
CA PRO A 45 -13.64 -44.71 -29.17
C PRO A 45 -12.52 -44.17 -28.31
N ALA A 46 -11.50 -43.63 -28.94
CA ALA A 46 -10.37 -43.04 -28.26
C ALA A 46 -10.89 -42.00 -27.29
N LYS A 47 -10.66 -42.20 -25.99
CA LYS A 47 -11.01 -41.24 -24.93
C LYS A 47 -10.36 -39.92 -25.28
N PHE A 48 -11.19 -38.87 -25.43
CA PHE A 48 -10.70 -37.53 -25.66
C PHE A 48 -9.73 -37.12 -24.54
N GLN A 49 -8.46 -36.98 -24.87
CA GLN A 49 -7.46 -36.39 -24.00
C GLN A 49 -7.37 -34.91 -24.32
N PRO A 50 -7.73 -34.04 -23.35
CA PRO A 50 -7.57 -32.63 -23.58
C PRO A 50 -6.09 -32.32 -23.83
N PRO A 51 -5.76 -31.40 -24.77
CA PRO A 51 -4.37 -31.04 -25.02
C PRO A 51 -3.71 -30.57 -23.73
N PRO A 52 -2.45 -30.94 -23.49
CA PRO A 52 -1.75 -30.52 -22.29
C PRO A 52 -1.77 -28.99 -22.23
N LYS A 53 -2.16 -28.46 -21.06
CA LYS A 53 -2.14 -27.01 -20.85
C LYS A 53 -0.74 -26.50 -21.16
N PRO A 54 -0.59 -25.41 -21.94
CA PRO A 54 0.73 -24.86 -22.19
C PRO A 54 1.37 -24.48 -20.86
N VAL A 55 2.43 -25.17 -20.52
CA VAL A 55 3.25 -24.79 -19.36
C VAL A 55 3.98 -23.52 -19.77
N VAL A 56 3.52 -22.39 -19.28
CA VAL A 56 4.26 -21.12 -19.37
C VAL A 56 5.51 -21.31 -18.51
N VAL A 57 6.57 -21.74 -19.12
CA VAL A 57 7.88 -21.74 -18.47
C VAL A 57 8.33 -20.28 -18.49
N ASP A 58 8.21 -19.61 -17.36
CA ASP A 58 8.84 -18.30 -17.18
C ASP A 58 10.36 -18.49 -17.31
N LYS A 59 10.87 -18.27 -18.52
CA LYS A 59 12.30 -18.31 -18.82
C LYS A 59 13.11 -17.25 -18.07
N HIS A 60 12.46 -16.38 -17.31
CA HIS A 60 13.05 -15.31 -16.52
C HIS A 60 12.79 -15.49 -15.02
N LYS A 61 12.95 -16.69 -14.49
CA LYS A 61 13.37 -16.85 -13.09
C LYS A 61 14.88 -16.61 -12.97
N GLU A 62 15.40 -15.61 -13.62
CA GLU A 62 16.55 -14.89 -13.09
C GLU A 62 16.12 -14.39 -11.72
N VAL A 63 16.98 -14.62 -10.74
CA VAL A 63 16.82 -14.22 -9.34
C VAL A 63 16.12 -12.86 -9.36
N ALA A 64 14.83 -12.87 -9.08
CA ALA A 64 14.01 -11.66 -9.22
C ALA A 64 14.53 -10.70 -8.16
N GLU A 65 15.40 -9.77 -8.56
CA GLU A 65 15.82 -8.69 -7.70
C GLU A 65 14.60 -8.12 -7.04
N ARG A 66 14.63 -8.09 -5.73
CA ARG A 66 13.51 -7.60 -4.95
C ARG A 66 13.17 -6.17 -5.38
N ARG A 67 12.10 -6.01 -6.14
CA ARG A 67 11.66 -4.70 -6.63
C ARG A 67 10.77 -4.04 -5.60
N PHE A 68 11.24 -2.96 -5.02
CA PHE A 68 10.44 -2.13 -4.14
C PHE A 68 9.60 -1.15 -4.95
N LEU A 69 8.29 -1.22 -4.78
CA LEU A 69 7.36 -0.20 -5.27
C LEU A 69 6.89 0.65 -4.10
N SER A 70 7.23 1.93 -4.13
CA SER A 70 6.78 2.87 -3.09
C SER A 70 5.25 2.98 -3.04
N PRO A 71 4.63 2.99 -1.85
CA PRO A 71 3.18 2.92 -1.70
C PRO A 71 2.41 4.11 -2.26
N GLU A 72 3.05 5.24 -2.50
CA GLU A 72 2.43 6.42 -3.12
C GLU A 72 2.12 6.24 -4.61
N PHE A 73 2.80 5.32 -5.30
CA PHE A 73 2.52 4.99 -6.70
C PHE A 73 1.26 4.12 -6.87
N ILE A 74 0.78 3.52 -5.79
CA ILE A 74 -0.42 2.69 -5.81
C ILE A 74 -1.65 3.62 -5.78
N PRO A 75 -2.55 3.55 -6.77
CA PRO A 75 -3.73 4.39 -6.79
C PRO A 75 -4.62 4.12 -5.57
N PRO A 76 -5.35 5.14 -5.08
CA PRO A 76 -6.32 4.95 -4.01
C PRO A 76 -7.45 4.04 -4.47
N ARG A 77 -8.07 3.31 -3.52
CA ARG A 77 -9.27 2.53 -3.81
C ARG A 77 -10.45 3.48 -4.02
N GLY A 78 -11.27 3.22 -5.05
CA GLY A 78 -12.44 4.01 -5.39
C GLY A 78 -12.31 4.73 -6.73
N ARG A 79 -13.21 5.69 -6.99
CA ARG A 79 -13.18 6.47 -8.23
C ARG A 79 -12.00 7.44 -8.20
N THR A 80 -11.10 7.30 -9.15
CA THR A 80 -9.96 8.19 -9.34
C THR A 80 -10.03 8.84 -10.70
N ASN A 81 -9.54 10.08 -10.81
CA ASN A 81 -9.37 10.73 -12.09
C ASN A 81 -8.05 10.20 -12.72
N PRO A 82 -8.12 9.43 -13.83
CA PRO A 82 -6.94 8.82 -14.43
C PRO A 82 -5.95 9.88 -14.97
N LEU A 83 -6.43 11.00 -15.46
CA LEU A 83 -5.60 12.08 -15.96
C LEU A 83 -4.80 12.73 -14.81
N LYS A 84 -5.45 13.06 -13.70
CA LYS A 84 -4.78 13.58 -12.50
C LYS A 84 -3.70 12.63 -12.03
N PHE A 85 -4.01 11.34 -11.92
CA PHE A 85 -3.07 10.33 -11.47
C PHE A 85 -1.86 10.19 -12.42
N TYR A 86 -2.10 10.28 -13.73
CA TYR A 86 -1.03 10.25 -14.73
C TYR A 86 -0.09 11.45 -14.61
N ILE A 87 -0.64 12.66 -14.45
CA ILE A 87 0.16 13.90 -14.31
C ILE A 87 0.98 13.86 -13.01
N GLU A 88 0.34 13.51 -11.89
CA GLU A 88 1.04 13.38 -10.60
C GLU A 88 2.17 12.35 -10.67
N ARG A 89 1.93 11.18 -11.29
CA ARG A 89 2.93 10.13 -11.46
C ARG A 89 4.12 10.60 -12.28
N THR A 90 3.87 11.33 -13.37
CA THR A 90 4.93 11.88 -14.22
C THR A 90 5.81 12.86 -13.44
N ASP A 91 5.19 13.73 -12.64
CA ASP A 91 5.90 14.71 -11.81
C ASP A 91 6.69 14.02 -10.67
N MET A 92 6.11 13.02 -10.02
CA MET A 92 6.79 12.21 -9.00
C MET A 92 8.08 11.58 -9.56
N ILE A 93 8.02 11.02 -10.77
CA ILE A 93 9.19 10.43 -11.43
C ILE A 93 10.26 11.50 -11.70
N ARG A 94 9.85 12.70 -12.16
CA ARG A 94 10.77 13.81 -12.37
C ARG A 94 11.48 14.23 -11.08
N ARG A 95 10.73 14.36 -9.99
CA ARG A 95 11.27 14.74 -8.67
C ARG A 95 12.20 13.68 -8.10
N ARG A 96 11.91 12.40 -8.30
CA ARG A 96 12.79 11.29 -7.89
C ARG A 96 14.12 11.22 -8.64
N LYS A 97 14.24 11.84 -9.80
CA LYS A 97 15.53 11.99 -10.50
C LYS A 97 16.47 12.95 -9.76
N VAL A 98 15.92 13.92 -9.04
CA VAL A 98 16.70 14.92 -8.29
C VAL A 98 16.86 14.48 -6.83
N LEU A 99 15.78 14.08 -6.17
CA LEU A 99 15.80 13.62 -4.78
C LEU A 99 15.79 12.09 -4.76
N ASN A 100 16.85 11.51 -4.24
CA ASN A 100 16.89 10.08 -4.00
C ASN A 100 16.01 9.74 -2.78
N ILE A 101 14.86 9.11 -3.04
CA ILE A 101 13.96 8.63 -2.00
C ILE A 101 14.21 7.14 -1.82
N PRO A 102 14.85 6.73 -0.72
CA PRO A 102 15.17 5.32 -0.46
C PRO A 102 13.92 4.51 -0.10
N GLU A 103 14.10 3.20 -0.05
CA GLU A 103 13.10 2.30 0.51
C GLU A 103 13.06 2.47 2.01
N PHE A 104 11.87 2.74 2.58
CA PHE A 104 11.64 2.77 4.02
C PHE A 104 10.19 2.40 4.35
N TYR A 105 9.97 2.00 5.57
CA TYR A 105 8.68 1.53 6.08
C TYR A 105 8.31 2.24 7.38
N VAL A 106 7.09 2.04 7.82
CA VAL A 106 6.70 2.38 9.20
C VAL A 106 7.51 1.51 10.15
N GLY A 107 8.20 2.17 11.08
CA GLY A 107 9.17 1.53 11.98
C GLY A 107 10.63 1.76 11.62
N SER A 108 10.95 2.15 10.39
CA SER A 108 12.32 2.48 9.99
C SER A 108 12.80 3.78 10.65
N ILE A 109 14.07 3.85 11.00
CA ILE A 109 14.71 5.06 11.54
C ILE A 109 15.32 5.84 10.38
N LEU A 110 14.90 7.09 10.25
CA LEU A 110 15.27 7.97 9.15
C LEU A 110 15.96 9.23 9.65
N SER A 111 16.83 9.78 8.81
CA SER A 111 17.37 11.12 8.93
C SER A 111 16.90 11.95 7.74
N VAL A 112 16.22 13.04 7.99
CA VAL A 112 15.75 13.98 6.96
C VAL A 112 16.47 15.29 7.12
N THR A 113 17.07 15.78 6.03
CA THR A 113 17.71 17.08 5.95
C THR A 113 16.87 18.01 5.10
N THR A 114 16.43 19.12 5.68
CA THR A 114 15.62 20.14 5.01
C THR A 114 16.37 21.46 4.90
N ALA A 115 16.12 22.20 3.83
CA ALA A 115 16.63 23.56 3.69
C ALA A 115 15.84 24.52 4.58
N ASP A 116 16.56 25.40 5.25
CA ASP A 116 15.93 26.47 6.02
C ASP A 116 15.33 27.52 5.03
N PRO A 117 14.05 27.91 5.16
CA PRO A 117 13.43 28.89 4.28
C PRO A 117 14.00 30.31 4.47
N TYR A 118 14.60 30.62 5.60
CA TYR A 118 15.05 31.95 5.96
C TYR A 118 16.57 32.16 5.81
N ALA A 119 17.32 31.08 5.62
CA ALA A 119 18.77 31.12 5.42
C ALA A 119 19.17 30.10 4.36
N SER A 120 19.57 30.57 3.18
CA SER A 120 19.84 29.74 1.99
C SER A 120 20.90 28.65 2.23
N ASP A 121 21.82 28.88 3.14
CA ASP A 121 22.93 27.94 3.39
C ASP A 121 22.72 27.05 4.62
N LYS A 122 21.71 27.33 5.43
CA LYS A 122 21.42 26.53 6.61
C LYS A 122 20.52 25.35 6.27
N THR A 123 20.85 24.23 6.89
CA THR A 123 20.06 23.00 6.79
C THR A 123 19.68 22.54 8.19
N SER A 124 18.44 22.10 8.32
CA SER A 124 17.95 21.45 9.54
C SER A 124 17.92 19.95 9.32
N ARG A 125 18.50 19.19 10.24
CA ARG A 125 18.50 17.73 10.24
C ARG A 125 17.68 17.20 11.38
N PHE A 126 16.75 16.30 11.09
CA PHE A 126 15.96 15.60 12.09
C PHE A 126 16.10 14.09 11.92
N VAL A 127 16.31 13.40 13.04
CA VAL A 127 16.41 11.93 13.12
C VAL A 127 15.25 11.41 13.94
N GLY A 128 14.56 10.37 13.43
CA GLY A 128 13.46 9.78 14.17
C GLY A 128 12.91 8.51 13.52
N ILE A 129 12.05 7.85 14.25
CA ILE A 129 11.32 6.67 13.75
C ILE A 129 10.12 7.11 12.91
N CYS A 130 9.91 6.44 11.78
CA CYS A 130 8.71 6.63 10.96
C CYS A 130 7.51 5.99 11.65
N ILE A 131 6.58 6.80 12.14
CA ILE A 131 5.38 6.33 12.85
C ILE A 131 4.17 6.15 11.93
N GLN A 132 4.13 6.88 10.84
CA GLN A 132 3.02 6.82 9.88
C GLN A 132 3.50 7.19 8.48
N ARG A 133 2.96 6.50 7.48
CA ARG A 133 2.99 6.91 6.08
C ARG A 133 1.56 7.08 5.60
N GLY A 134 1.29 8.16 4.92
CA GLY A 134 -0.05 8.50 4.44
C GLY A 134 -0.04 9.18 3.08
N GLY A 135 -1.23 9.40 2.55
CA GLY A 135 -1.41 10.04 1.25
C GLY A 135 -1.02 9.15 0.06
N LYS A 136 -1.37 9.63 -1.12
CA LYS A 136 -1.06 9.00 -2.41
C LYS A 136 -0.65 10.09 -3.39
N GLY A 137 0.14 9.72 -4.39
CA GLY A 137 0.62 10.66 -5.39
C GLY A 137 1.55 11.71 -4.79
N LEU A 138 1.48 12.96 -5.27
CA LEU A 138 2.28 14.08 -4.79
C LEU A 138 1.97 14.47 -3.34
N GLY A 139 0.77 14.19 -2.85
CA GLY A 139 0.37 14.43 -1.47
C GLY A 139 0.80 13.34 -0.49
N ALA A 140 1.74 12.48 -0.84
CA ALA A 140 2.26 11.48 0.07
C ALA A 140 3.04 12.13 1.21
N THR A 141 2.75 11.72 2.44
CA THR A 141 3.36 12.23 3.66
C THR A 141 3.92 11.10 4.51
N PHE A 142 4.88 11.42 5.34
CA PHE A 142 5.36 10.55 6.40
C PHE A 142 5.66 11.35 7.66
N VAL A 143 5.46 10.74 8.81
CA VAL A 143 5.67 11.37 10.11
C VAL A 143 6.83 10.71 10.81
N LEU A 144 7.80 11.51 11.23
CA LEU A 144 8.93 11.09 12.06
C LEU A 144 8.73 11.54 13.49
N ARG A 145 9.05 10.67 14.43
CA ARG A 145 8.98 10.94 15.85
C ARG A 145 10.33 10.69 16.51
N ASN A 146 10.71 11.59 17.40
CA ASN A 146 11.85 11.41 18.31
C ASN A 146 11.54 12.09 19.65
N ILE A 147 12.28 11.73 20.68
CA ILE A 147 12.25 12.42 21.97
C ILE A 147 13.59 13.13 22.13
N ILE A 148 13.52 14.44 22.23
CA ILE A 148 14.66 15.34 22.40
C ILE A 148 14.49 16.04 23.74
N GLU A 149 15.49 15.94 24.62
CA GLU A 149 15.47 16.54 25.95
C GLU A 149 14.20 16.21 26.77
N GLY A 150 13.73 14.96 26.66
CA GLY A 150 12.53 14.49 27.36
C GLY A 150 11.21 14.88 26.71
N GLN A 151 11.22 15.71 25.66
CA GLN A 151 10.02 16.12 24.94
C GLN A 151 9.86 15.34 23.63
N GLY A 152 8.66 14.76 23.42
CA GLY A 152 8.33 14.07 22.19
C GLY A 152 8.06 15.06 21.05
N VAL A 153 8.87 15.00 20.01
CA VAL A 153 8.77 15.85 18.82
C VAL A 153 8.35 15.03 17.62
N GLU A 154 7.40 15.53 16.85
CA GLU A 154 6.92 14.89 15.64
C GLU A 154 6.94 15.88 14.48
N PHE A 155 7.54 15.45 13.36
CA PHE A 155 7.50 16.20 12.11
C PHE A 155 6.77 15.42 11.03
N CYS A 156 5.78 16.08 10.42
CA CYS A 156 5.13 15.59 9.23
C CYS A 156 5.83 16.16 8.00
N TYR A 157 6.43 15.29 7.21
CA TYR A 157 7.09 15.66 5.97
C TYR A 157 6.23 15.25 4.77
N GLU A 158 6.07 16.17 3.84
CA GLU A 158 5.58 15.85 2.51
C GLU A 158 6.71 15.25 1.70
N LEU A 159 6.54 14.02 1.21
CA LEU A 159 7.61 13.25 0.57
C LEU A 159 8.21 13.96 -0.66
N TYR A 160 7.41 14.71 -1.38
CA TYR A 160 7.79 15.42 -2.59
C TYR A 160 7.99 16.94 -2.37
N ASN A 161 8.22 17.37 -1.13
CA ASN A 161 8.50 18.77 -0.83
C ASN A 161 9.89 19.16 -1.37
N PRO A 162 10.00 20.23 -2.18
CA PRO A 162 11.29 20.68 -2.73
C PRO A 162 12.30 21.16 -1.68
N ARG A 163 11.85 21.45 -0.46
CA ARG A 163 12.73 21.82 0.67
C ARG A 163 13.53 20.64 1.23
N ILE A 164 13.10 19.40 0.97
CA ILE A 164 13.85 18.22 1.41
C ILE A 164 15.07 18.08 0.52
N ARG A 165 16.24 18.14 1.11
CA ARG A 165 17.52 17.93 0.40
C ARG A 165 17.94 16.48 0.37
N GLU A 166 17.72 15.76 1.49
CA GLU A 166 18.18 14.39 1.61
C GLU A 166 17.30 13.60 2.59
N ILE A 167 17.05 12.35 2.25
CA ILE A 167 16.41 11.36 3.11
C ILE A 167 17.38 10.18 3.22
N LYS A 168 17.90 9.93 4.41
CA LYS A 168 18.77 8.77 4.71
C LYS A 168 18.05 7.78 5.60
N VAL A 169 18.13 6.49 5.26
CA VAL A 169 17.71 5.41 6.12
C VAL A 169 18.89 5.07 7.04
N LEU A 170 18.70 5.23 8.35
CA LEU A 170 19.68 4.86 9.35
C LEU A 170 19.53 3.40 9.76
N LYS A 171 18.30 2.93 9.90
CA LYS A 171 17.98 1.53 10.15
C LYS A 171 16.72 1.14 9.39
N LEU A 172 16.84 0.16 8.51
CA LEU A 172 15.72 -0.36 7.74
C LEU A 172 15.08 -1.52 8.50
N GLU A 173 13.91 -1.30 9.06
CA GLU A 173 13.12 -2.32 9.75
C GLU A 173 11.63 -2.04 9.58
N LYS A 174 10.82 -3.10 9.70
CA LYS A 174 9.37 -3.03 9.80
C LYS A 174 8.94 -3.34 11.22
N ARG A 175 7.79 -2.81 11.61
CA ARG A 175 7.09 -3.19 12.84
C ARG A 175 5.89 -4.07 12.51
N LEU A 176 5.31 -4.67 13.54
CA LEU A 176 4.10 -5.51 13.41
C LEU A 176 2.88 -4.71 12.94
N ASP A 177 2.85 -3.41 13.26
CA ASP A 177 1.74 -2.53 12.95
C ASP A 177 2.09 -1.54 11.84
N ASP A 178 1.12 -1.23 10.99
CA ASP A 178 1.25 -0.24 9.91
C ASP A 178 1.18 1.20 10.41
N ASN A 179 0.80 1.41 11.67
CA ASN A 179 0.70 2.72 12.29
C ASN A 179 1.19 2.66 13.74
N LEU A 180 2.19 3.47 14.05
CA LEU A 180 2.84 3.51 15.34
C LEU A 180 2.48 4.76 16.18
N MET A 181 1.29 5.33 15.94
CA MET A 181 0.85 6.53 16.69
C MET A 181 0.71 6.27 18.20
N TYR A 182 0.58 5.02 18.62
CA TYR A 182 0.56 4.64 20.03
C TYR A 182 1.90 4.89 20.75
N LEU A 183 3.00 5.12 20.02
CA LEU A 183 4.28 5.50 20.63
C LEU A 183 4.20 6.83 21.40
N ARG A 184 3.19 7.66 21.16
CA ARG A 184 2.92 8.86 21.95
C ARG A 184 2.63 8.53 23.41
N ASP A 185 1.89 7.45 23.61
CA ASP A 185 1.43 6.97 24.93
C ASP A 185 2.34 5.87 25.50
N ALA A 186 3.38 5.50 24.76
CA ALA A 186 4.37 4.52 25.18
C ALA A 186 5.48 5.15 26.05
N LEU A 187 6.25 4.29 26.71
CA LEU A 187 7.44 4.75 27.44
C LEU A 187 8.43 5.45 26.49
N PRO A 188 9.15 6.46 26.97
CA PRO A 188 10.04 7.27 26.13
C PRO A 188 11.17 6.48 25.47
N GLU A 189 11.59 5.37 26.06
CA GLU A 189 12.65 4.50 25.55
C GLU A 189 12.42 4.02 24.11
N TYR A 190 11.16 3.79 23.73
CA TYR A 190 10.79 3.28 22.40
C TYR A 190 10.81 4.34 21.30
N SER A 191 10.94 5.61 21.66
CA SER A 191 10.92 6.73 20.73
C SER A 191 12.16 7.63 20.83
N THR A 192 13.15 7.25 21.65
CA THR A 192 14.38 8.04 21.83
C THR A 192 15.49 7.47 20.95
N PHE A 193 15.97 8.27 20.02
CA PHE A 193 17.03 7.91 19.08
C PHE A 193 18.10 8.98 19.07
N ASP A 194 19.36 8.55 18.99
CA ASP A 194 20.50 9.48 18.91
C ASP A 194 20.49 10.22 17.56
N VAL A 195 20.64 11.52 17.62
CA VAL A 195 20.77 12.40 16.44
C VAL A 195 22.00 12.02 15.59
N ASN A 196 23.06 11.54 16.25
CA ASN A 196 24.31 11.14 15.60
C ASN A 196 24.39 9.65 15.27
N MET A 197 23.26 8.95 15.31
CA MET A 197 23.20 7.53 14.98
C MET A 197 23.86 7.24 13.63
N LYS A 198 24.77 6.27 13.61
CA LYS A 198 25.39 5.78 12.36
C LYS A 198 24.43 4.89 11.59
N PRO A 199 24.41 4.97 10.27
CA PRO A 199 23.59 4.10 9.45
C PRO A 199 24.04 2.64 9.58
N VAL A 200 23.08 1.74 9.76
CA VAL A 200 23.30 0.29 9.74
C VAL A 200 23.20 -0.16 8.28
N PRO A 201 24.26 -0.77 7.73
CA PRO A 201 24.23 -1.24 6.35
C PRO A 201 23.20 -2.37 6.19
N HIS A 202 22.48 -2.35 5.09
CA HIS A 202 21.57 -3.42 4.67
C HIS A 202 21.79 -3.72 3.19
N SER A 203 21.65 -4.98 2.82
CA SER A 203 21.74 -5.39 1.43
C SER A 203 20.40 -5.15 0.71
N ALA A 204 20.45 -4.76 -0.56
CA ALA A 204 19.24 -4.52 -1.35
C ALA A 204 18.41 -5.79 -1.60
N ASN A 205 19.05 -6.96 -1.55
CA ASN A 205 18.42 -8.25 -1.83
C ASN A 205 17.93 -8.98 -0.58
N ASP A 206 18.37 -8.53 0.62
CA ASP A 206 17.98 -9.17 1.85
C ASP A 206 16.51 -8.88 2.20
N GLU A 207 15.87 -9.83 2.89
CA GLU A 207 14.55 -9.61 3.44
C GLU A 207 14.61 -8.54 4.56
N ILE A 208 13.59 -7.67 4.58
CA ILE A 208 13.53 -6.63 5.59
C ILE A 208 13.22 -7.24 6.95
N PRO A 209 14.06 -6.99 7.97
CA PRO A 209 13.80 -7.49 9.30
C PRO A 209 12.51 -6.91 9.88
N VAL A 210 11.67 -7.80 10.41
CA VAL A 210 10.45 -7.41 11.14
C VAL A 210 10.77 -7.41 12.62
N ASN A 211 10.70 -6.25 13.24
CA ASN A 211 10.89 -6.11 14.66
C ASN A 211 9.61 -6.51 15.41
N GLN A 212 9.67 -7.62 16.13
CA GLN A 212 8.55 -8.18 16.89
C GLN A 212 8.42 -7.60 18.31
N MET A 213 9.20 -6.57 18.64
CA MET A 213 9.20 -5.98 19.95
C MET A 213 7.83 -5.37 20.29
N LYS A 214 7.26 -5.80 21.41
CA LYS A 214 6.05 -5.22 21.98
C LYS A 214 6.39 -4.07 22.90
N VAL A 215 5.64 -3.01 22.77
CA VAL A 215 5.85 -1.74 23.46
C VAL A 215 5.06 -1.72 24.77
N LYS A 216 5.69 -1.29 25.85
CA LYS A 216 5.02 -1.06 27.12
C LYS A 216 4.43 0.35 27.17
N MET A 217 3.17 0.47 27.56
CA MET A 217 2.46 1.73 27.61
C MET A 217 2.62 2.44 28.94
N LYS A 218 2.51 3.77 28.92
CA LYS A 218 2.38 4.60 30.10
C LYS A 218 1.06 4.34 30.81
N PRO A 219 0.92 4.70 32.10
CA PRO A 219 -0.39 4.70 32.77
C PRO A 219 -1.40 5.58 32.01
N LYS A 220 -2.67 5.18 32.02
CA LYS A 220 -3.75 6.01 31.48
C LYS A 220 -3.81 7.37 32.20
N PRO A 221 -4.22 8.45 31.52
CA PRO A 221 -4.97 8.49 30.25
C PRO A 221 -4.09 8.41 28.99
N TRP A 222 -4.60 7.73 27.96
CA TRP A 222 -3.98 7.66 26.65
C TRP A 222 -4.67 8.58 25.63
N THR A 223 -3.99 8.97 24.58
CA THR A 223 -4.54 9.81 23.51
C THR A 223 -5.71 9.14 22.79
N LYS A 224 -5.68 7.81 22.67
CA LYS A 224 -6.76 6.98 22.11
C LYS A 224 -6.92 5.71 22.94
N ARG A 225 -8.08 5.06 22.78
CA ARG A 225 -8.33 3.75 23.39
C ARG A 225 -7.74 2.65 22.51
N TRP A 226 -6.42 2.46 22.62
CA TRP A 226 -5.65 1.52 21.81
C TRP A 226 -6.06 0.06 22.00
N GLU A 227 -6.64 -0.26 23.14
CA GLU A 227 -7.16 -1.60 23.47
C GLU A 227 -8.35 -2.04 22.62
N ARG A 228 -9.00 -1.12 21.88
CA ARG A 228 -10.15 -1.47 21.06
C ARG A 228 -9.74 -2.29 19.83
N PRO A 229 -10.46 -3.39 19.52
CA PRO A 229 -10.20 -4.23 18.34
C PRO A 229 -10.19 -3.48 17.00
N LYS A 230 -10.86 -2.32 16.94
CA LYS A 230 -10.88 -1.44 15.78
C LYS A 230 -9.48 -1.05 15.29
N PHE A 231 -8.53 -0.90 16.22
CA PHE A 231 -7.17 -0.51 15.88
C PHE A 231 -6.29 -1.68 15.47
N ASN A 232 -6.69 -2.92 15.80
CA ASN A 232 -5.97 -4.16 15.47
C ASN A 232 -4.45 -4.06 15.73
N ILE A 233 -4.07 -3.55 16.90
CA ILE A 233 -2.68 -3.33 17.26
C ILE A 233 -2.10 -4.61 17.84
N GLN A 234 -0.95 -5.03 17.30
CA GLN A 234 -0.22 -6.24 17.73
C GLN A 234 1.04 -5.89 18.55
N GLY A 235 1.60 -4.70 18.31
CA GLY A 235 2.87 -4.26 18.89
C GLY A 235 2.77 -3.69 20.31
N ILE A 236 1.63 -3.77 20.98
CA ILE A 236 1.45 -3.32 22.36
C ILE A 236 1.34 -4.52 23.30
N HIS A 237 2.02 -4.43 24.43
CA HIS A 237 1.81 -5.34 25.54
C HIS A 237 0.74 -4.76 26.47
N PHE A 238 -0.47 -5.34 26.42
CA PHE A 238 -1.56 -4.95 27.28
C PHE A 238 -1.53 -5.75 28.58
N GLU A 239 -1.28 -5.09 29.69
CA GLU A 239 -1.38 -5.67 31.06
C GLU A 239 -2.78 -5.44 31.65
N LEU A 240 -3.83 -5.57 30.83
CA LEU A 240 -5.20 -5.38 31.29
C LEU A 240 -5.78 -6.68 31.83
N PRO A 241 -6.53 -6.63 32.95
CA PRO A 241 -7.28 -7.78 33.46
C PRO A 241 -8.23 -8.34 32.38
N LYS A 242 -8.42 -9.65 32.38
CA LYS A 242 -9.27 -10.33 31.39
C LYS A 242 -10.70 -9.78 31.34
N GLU A 243 -11.21 -9.30 32.48
CA GLU A 243 -12.55 -8.70 32.61
C GLU A 243 -12.64 -7.39 31.84
N MET A 244 -11.66 -6.50 32.02
CA MET A 244 -11.56 -5.23 31.30
C MET A 244 -11.41 -5.44 29.78
N MET A 245 -10.69 -6.49 29.37
CA MET A 245 -10.58 -6.85 27.95
C MET A 245 -11.93 -7.29 27.37
N LYS A 246 -12.71 -8.07 28.11
CA LYS A 246 -14.07 -8.49 27.69
C LYS A 246 -15.02 -7.29 27.56
N GLU A 247 -14.97 -6.35 28.51
CA GLU A 247 -15.76 -5.12 28.42
C GLU A 247 -15.35 -4.27 27.24
N ALA A 248 -14.07 -4.06 27.02
CA ALA A 248 -13.56 -3.32 25.86
C ALA A 248 -14.03 -3.96 24.54
N GLN A 249 -14.02 -5.28 24.46
CA GLN A 249 -14.49 -6.02 23.31
C GLN A 249 -16.00 -5.84 23.08
N LYS A 250 -16.80 -5.91 24.17
CA LYS A 250 -18.25 -5.69 24.11
C LYS A 250 -18.61 -4.31 23.56
N TRP A 251 -17.93 -3.27 24.05
CA TRP A 251 -18.18 -1.90 23.62
C TRP A 251 -17.57 -1.53 22.25
N SER A 252 -16.62 -2.31 21.75
CA SER A 252 -16.03 -2.07 20.45
C SER A 252 -16.97 -2.38 19.29
N MET A 253 -17.87 -3.32 19.46
CA MET A 253 -18.82 -3.81 18.44
C MET A 253 -20.25 -3.85 19.00
N PRO A 254 -20.87 -2.70 19.32
CA PRO A 254 -22.20 -2.64 19.94
C PRO A 254 -23.31 -3.20 19.05
N TRP A 255 -23.08 -3.25 17.72
CA TRP A 255 -24.05 -3.79 16.74
C TRP A 255 -24.17 -5.32 16.77
N ILE A 256 -23.23 -6.05 17.41
CA ILE A 256 -23.26 -7.52 17.46
C ILE A 256 -24.56 -8.05 18.10
N GLN A 257 -25.11 -7.33 19.07
CA GLN A 257 -26.37 -7.71 19.72
C GLN A 257 -27.57 -7.68 18.76
N PHE A 258 -27.47 -6.95 17.66
CA PHE A 258 -28.51 -6.82 16.64
C PHE A 258 -28.16 -7.59 15.35
N ASP A 259 -27.08 -8.35 15.34
CA ASP A 259 -26.64 -9.12 14.18
C ASP A 259 -27.43 -10.41 14.07
N MET A 260 -28.49 -10.38 13.25
CA MET A 260 -29.36 -11.53 13.00
C MET A 260 -28.61 -12.69 12.30
N LEU A 261 -27.61 -12.41 11.50
CA LEU A 261 -26.80 -13.46 10.85
C LEU A 261 -25.99 -14.26 11.86
N ARG A 262 -25.61 -13.66 12.97
CA ARG A 262 -24.93 -14.35 14.05
C ARG A 262 -25.89 -15.22 14.87
N GLU A 263 -27.09 -14.74 15.12
CA GLU A 263 -28.13 -15.45 15.84
C GLU A 263 -28.61 -16.68 15.06
N TYR A 264 -28.80 -16.53 13.75
CA TYR A 264 -29.24 -17.59 12.85
C TYR A 264 -28.09 -18.28 12.11
N ASN A 265 -26.91 -18.32 12.70
CA ASN A 265 -25.78 -19.00 12.09
C ASN A 265 -25.97 -20.52 12.10
N THR A 266 -26.37 -21.05 10.95
CA THR A 266 -26.63 -22.47 10.73
C THR A 266 -25.37 -23.32 10.56
N SER A 267 -24.20 -22.74 10.51
CA SER A 267 -22.95 -23.44 10.19
C SER A 267 -22.56 -24.56 11.19
N LYS A 268 -23.05 -24.49 12.42
CA LYS A 268 -22.90 -25.58 13.41
C LYS A 268 -23.81 -26.75 13.07
N LEU A 269 -25.09 -26.46 12.80
CA LEU A 269 -26.09 -27.45 12.40
C LEU A 269 -25.69 -28.13 11.10
N GLU A 270 -25.20 -27.38 10.13
CA GLU A 270 -24.67 -27.91 8.85
C GLU A 270 -23.54 -28.92 9.10
N LYS A 271 -22.60 -28.62 9.97
CA LYS A 271 -21.51 -29.53 10.31
C LYS A 271 -21.98 -30.80 11.01
N GLU A 272 -22.96 -30.70 11.89
CA GLU A 272 -23.58 -31.84 12.58
C GLU A 272 -24.31 -32.73 11.58
N ILE A 273 -25.15 -32.16 10.71
CA ILE A 273 -25.85 -32.90 9.65
C ILE A 273 -24.86 -33.57 8.71
N TRP A 274 -23.80 -32.88 8.27
CA TRP A 274 -22.76 -33.46 7.43
C TRP A 274 -22.07 -34.65 8.10
N LYS A 275 -21.82 -34.56 9.40
CA LYS A 275 -21.23 -35.64 10.17
C LYS A 275 -22.17 -36.86 10.23
N GLU A 276 -23.44 -36.66 10.54
CA GLU A 276 -24.44 -37.71 10.57
C GLU A 276 -24.60 -38.39 9.21
N VAL A 277 -24.75 -37.61 8.13
CA VAL A 277 -24.86 -38.15 6.77
C VAL A 277 -23.62 -38.98 6.39
N ASN A 278 -22.41 -38.49 6.71
CA ASN A 278 -21.19 -39.24 6.41
C ASN A 278 -21.05 -40.52 7.27
N GLU A 279 -21.57 -40.53 8.48
CA GLU A 279 -21.60 -41.75 9.31
C GLU A 279 -22.60 -42.79 8.78
N GLU A 280 -23.74 -42.35 8.27
CA GLU A 280 -24.73 -43.22 7.66
C GLU A 280 -24.27 -43.80 6.30
N LEU A 281 -23.60 -42.98 5.49
CA LEU A 281 -23.05 -43.44 4.20
C LEU A 281 -21.87 -44.42 4.34
N LYS A 282 -21.26 -44.47 5.50
CA LYS A 282 -20.14 -45.43 5.81
C LYS A 282 -20.63 -46.77 6.38
N LYS A 283 -21.90 -46.85 6.79
CA LYS A 283 -22.53 -48.09 7.20
C LYS A 283 -22.99 -48.91 6.02
#